data_28030ae67838f5add2580e369e4a0433
#
_entry.id   28030ae67838f5add2580e369e4a0433
#
_cell.length_a   1.000
_cell.length_b   1.000
_cell.length_c   1.000
_cell.angle_alpha   90.00
_cell.angle_beta   90.00
_cell.angle_gamma   90.00
#
_symmetry.space_group_name_H-M   'P 1'
#
loop_
_entity.id
_entity.type
_entity.pdbx_description
1 polymer ?
#
loop_
_entity_poly.entity_id
_entity_poly.type
_entity_poly.pdbx_seq_one_letter_code
_entity_poly.pdbx_strand_id
1 'polypeptide(L)'
;AWLTQLQAPGWPGELGPLQLAWLGDAVWELHHRMRRCRQPGRSADLHRAVVADVRADAQAHALDRLQEKGFLREEELEWVRKGRNKAGRGPRKGEAGVYGKATGFETMVGWLFLQNPSRLAQLLAELEDAD
;
A
#
# COMPACT_ATOMS: atom_id res chain seq x y z
N ALA A 1 -23.25 0.20 0.87
CA ALA A 1 -22.48 1.38 0.44
C ALA A 1 -21.80 1.12 -0.89
N TRP A 2 -21.53 2.16 -1.64
CA TRP A 2 -20.92 2.04 -2.95
C TRP A 2 -19.54 1.39 -2.91
N LEU A 3 -18.78 1.57 -1.82
CA LEU A 3 -17.49 0.88 -1.65
C LEU A 3 -17.63 -0.63 -1.64
N THR A 4 -18.70 -1.14 -1.02
CA THR A 4 -18.97 -2.58 -1.00
C THR A 4 -19.29 -3.08 -2.40
N GLN A 5 -19.97 -2.27 -3.20
CA GLN A 5 -20.30 -2.62 -4.58
C GLN A 5 -19.06 -2.69 -5.47
N LEU A 6 -18.07 -1.84 -5.21
CA LEU A 6 -16.80 -1.87 -5.91
C LEU A 6 -16.01 -3.16 -5.63
N GLN A 7 -16.30 -3.81 -4.52
CA GLN A 7 -15.64 -5.05 -4.11
C GLN A 7 -16.47 -6.28 -4.48
N ALA A 8 -17.23 -6.20 -5.57
CA ALA A 8 -18.12 -7.28 -6.02
C ALA A 8 -17.35 -8.59 -6.25
N PRO A 9 -18.04 -9.74 -6.15
CA PRO A 9 -17.41 -11.04 -6.43
C PRO A 9 -16.77 -11.08 -7.80
N GLY A 10 -15.64 -11.75 -7.90
CA GLY A 10 -14.88 -11.84 -9.13
C GLY A 10 -13.65 -10.93 -9.18
N TRP A 11 -13.67 -9.86 -8.38
CA TRP A 11 -12.46 -9.10 -8.13
C TRP A 11 -11.59 -9.94 -7.19
N PRO A 12 -10.32 -9.92 -7.28
CA PRO A 12 -9.40 -9.35 -8.26
C PRO A 12 -8.86 -10.40 -9.24
N GLY A 13 -9.57 -11.51 -9.45
CA GLY A 13 -9.06 -12.67 -10.20
C GLY A 13 -8.47 -12.37 -11.57
N GLU A 14 -8.92 -11.30 -12.21
CA GLU A 14 -8.45 -10.92 -13.53
C GLU A 14 -7.43 -9.79 -13.53
N LEU A 15 -7.10 -9.25 -12.35
CA LEU A 15 -6.18 -8.13 -12.25
C LEU A 15 -4.74 -8.59 -12.10
N GLY A 16 -3.85 -7.98 -12.88
CA GLY A 16 -2.43 -8.23 -12.76
C GLY A 16 -1.79 -7.43 -11.63
N PRO A 17 -0.53 -7.75 -11.27
CA PRO A 17 0.16 -7.09 -10.16
C PRO A 17 0.25 -5.57 -10.30
N LEU A 18 0.50 -5.05 -11.50
CA LEU A 18 0.63 -3.60 -11.69
C LEU A 18 -0.71 -2.89 -11.60
N GLN A 19 -1.80 -3.54 -12.02
CA GLN A 19 -3.15 -2.99 -11.85
C GLN A 19 -3.51 -2.93 -10.36
N LEU A 20 -3.16 -3.98 -9.62
CA LEU A 20 -3.36 -4.01 -8.18
C LEU A 20 -2.49 -2.95 -7.47
N ALA A 21 -1.27 -2.75 -7.94
CA ALA A 21 -0.40 -1.71 -7.40
C ALA A 21 -1.00 -0.32 -7.61
N TRP A 22 -1.53 -0.07 -8.80
CA TRP A 22 -2.19 1.20 -9.11
C TRP A 22 -3.38 1.46 -8.17
N LEU A 23 -4.20 0.44 -7.96
CA LEU A 23 -5.29 0.51 -7.00
C LEU A 23 -4.78 0.70 -5.57
N GLY A 24 -3.78 -0.07 -5.19
CA GLY A 24 -3.18 -0.01 -3.85
C GLY A 24 -2.58 1.35 -3.53
N ASP A 25 -2.01 2.01 -4.53
CA ASP A 25 -1.48 3.37 -4.38
C ASP A 25 -2.60 4.33 -3.95
N ALA A 26 -3.76 4.25 -4.61
CA ALA A 26 -4.91 5.09 -4.27
C ALA A 26 -5.45 4.78 -2.88
N VAL A 27 -5.50 3.51 -2.51
CA VAL A 27 -5.98 3.07 -1.19
C VAL A 27 -5.04 3.57 -0.08
N TRP A 28 -3.73 3.44 -0.30
CA TRP A 28 -2.71 3.91 0.65
C TRP A 28 -2.80 5.42 0.84
N GLU A 29 -2.94 6.17 -0.25
CA GLU A 29 -3.08 7.62 -0.18
C GLU A 29 -4.37 8.01 0.56
N LEU A 30 -5.48 7.35 0.26
CA LEU A 30 -6.75 7.60 0.95
C LEU A 30 -6.60 7.39 2.46
N HIS A 31 -5.95 6.30 2.85
CA HIS A 31 -5.70 6.00 4.26
C HIS A 31 -4.95 7.14 4.95
N HIS A 32 -3.89 7.64 4.33
CA HIS A 32 -3.08 8.72 4.92
C HIS A 32 -3.82 10.05 4.93
N ARG A 33 -4.60 10.34 3.89
CA ARG A 33 -5.43 11.55 3.88
C ARG A 33 -6.46 11.51 5.01
N MET A 34 -7.09 10.37 5.23
CA MET A 34 -8.05 10.21 6.32
C MET A 34 -7.40 10.41 7.69
N ARG A 35 -6.20 9.87 7.88
CA ARG A 35 -5.45 10.08 9.13
C ARG A 35 -5.14 11.56 9.34
N ARG A 36 -4.63 12.23 8.32
CA ARG A 36 -4.23 13.64 8.44
C ARG A 36 -5.42 14.56 8.64
N CYS A 37 -6.58 14.22 8.08
CA CYS A 37 -7.79 15.01 8.29
C CYS A 37 -8.25 15.07 9.75
N ARG A 38 -7.83 14.11 10.56
CA ARG A 38 -8.16 14.07 11.99
C ARG A 38 -7.29 15.02 12.82
N GLN A 39 -6.21 15.53 12.23
CA GLN A 39 -5.28 16.41 12.91
C GLN A 39 -5.58 17.86 12.57
N PRO A 40 -5.44 18.80 13.53
CA PRO A 40 -5.58 20.21 13.22
C PRO A 40 -4.42 20.65 12.34
N GLY A 41 -4.72 21.56 11.42
CA GLY A 41 -3.69 22.10 10.55
C GLY A 41 -4.27 22.71 9.29
N ARG A 42 -3.45 23.46 8.58
CA ARG A 42 -3.84 24.06 7.33
C ARG A 42 -3.76 23.04 6.20
N SER A 43 -4.61 23.18 5.18
CA SER A 43 -4.67 22.28 4.04
C SER A 43 -3.32 22.05 3.38
N ALA A 44 -2.53 23.10 3.22
CA ALA A 44 -1.22 23.00 2.59
C ALA A 44 -0.25 22.13 3.41
N ASP A 45 -0.30 22.26 4.74
CA ASP A 45 0.55 21.46 5.63
C ASP A 45 0.11 20.00 5.65
N LEU A 46 -1.21 19.76 5.66
CA LEU A 46 -1.75 18.41 5.60
C LEU A 46 -1.39 17.73 4.28
N HIS A 47 -1.46 18.46 3.18
CA HIS A 47 -1.09 17.94 1.88
C HIS A 47 0.39 17.53 1.83
N ARG A 48 1.28 18.39 2.34
CA ARG A 48 2.72 18.05 2.38
C ARG A 48 3.00 16.81 3.22
N ALA A 49 2.29 16.68 4.34
CA ALA A 49 2.44 15.51 5.20
C ALA A 49 2.00 14.23 4.48
N VAL A 50 0.88 14.27 3.75
CA VAL A 50 0.41 13.12 2.98
C VAL A 50 1.39 12.77 1.86
N VAL A 51 1.91 13.78 1.14
CA VAL A 51 2.90 13.54 0.09
C VAL A 51 4.12 12.79 0.65
N ALA A 52 4.59 13.17 1.84
CA ALA A 52 5.69 12.46 2.49
C ALA A 52 5.32 11.03 2.86
N ASP A 53 4.09 10.80 3.33
CA ASP A 53 3.62 9.47 3.75
C ASP A 53 3.50 8.49 2.57
N VAL A 54 3.20 8.99 1.37
CA VAL A 54 2.89 8.13 0.23
C VAL A 54 4.06 7.94 -0.74
N ARG A 55 5.23 8.52 -0.43
CA ARG A 55 6.41 8.34 -1.30
C ARG A 55 6.88 6.89 -1.31
N ALA A 56 7.60 6.54 -2.38
CA ALA A 56 8.11 5.18 -2.56
C ALA A 56 8.99 4.71 -1.39
N ASP A 57 9.81 5.58 -0.85
CA ASP A 57 10.68 5.22 0.29
C ASP A 57 9.86 4.94 1.55
N ALA A 58 8.78 5.68 1.79
CA ALA A 58 7.90 5.44 2.92
C ALA A 58 7.16 4.08 2.77
N GLN A 59 6.72 3.76 1.56
CA GLN A 59 6.08 2.49 1.27
C GLN A 59 7.05 1.32 1.44
N ALA A 60 8.27 1.46 0.93
CA ALA A 60 9.31 0.44 1.09
C ALA A 60 9.64 0.22 2.57
N HIS A 61 9.72 1.29 3.34
CA HIS A 61 9.96 1.22 4.77
C HIS A 61 8.82 0.51 5.51
N ALA A 62 7.58 0.80 5.14
CA ALA A 62 6.41 0.13 5.70
C ALA A 62 6.48 -1.38 5.47
N LEU A 63 6.83 -1.79 4.24
CA LEU A 63 7.00 -3.20 3.92
C LEU A 63 8.07 -3.85 4.78
N ASP A 64 9.23 -3.20 4.90
CA ASP A 64 10.35 -3.72 5.70
C ASP A 64 9.92 -3.92 7.15
N ARG A 65 9.19 -2.96 7.72
CA ARG A 65 8.69 -3.06 9.11
C ARG A 65 7.77 -4.26 9.29
N LEU A 66 6.87 -4.49 8.37
CA LEU A 66 5.94 -5.62 8.44
C LEU A 66 6.68 -6.95 8.31
N GLN A 67 7.67 -7.02 7.46
CA GLN A 67 8.48 -8.23 7.28
C GLN A 67 9.33 -8.52 8.51
N GLU A 68 9.95 -7.51 9.09
CA GLU A 68 10.76 -7.65 10.31
C GLU A 68 9.94 -8.17 11.49
N LYS A 69 8.68 -7.79 11.58
CA LYS A 69 7.76 -8.26 12.62
C LYS A 69 7.20 -9.65 12.34
N GLY A 70 7.44 -10.18 11.15
CA GLY A 70 6.85 -11.45 10.75
C GLY A 70 5.33 -11.36 10.64
N PHE A 71 4.80 -10.18 10.35
CA PHE A 71 3.36 -9.94 10.32
C PHE A 71 2.69 -10.46 9.05
N LEU A 72 3.41 -10.48 7.93
CA LEU A 72 2.83 -10.83 6.64
C LEU A 72 2.65 -12.33 6.48
N ARG A 73 1.52 -12.72 5.92
CA ARG A 73 1.19 -14.10 5.58
C ARG A 73 1.85 -14.48 4.25
N GLU A 74 2.00 -15.78 4.00
CA GLU A 74 2.62 -16.27 2.77
C GLU A 74 1.95 -15.73 1.51
N GLU A 75 0.62 -15.69 1.49
CA GLU A 75 -0.13 -15.20 0.33
C GLU A 75 0.12 -13.71 0.10
N GLU A 76 0.25 -12.95 1.17
CA GLU A 76 0.58 -11.52 1.09
C GLU A 76 1.98 -11.31 0.52
N LEU A 77 2.94 -12.09 1.02
CA LEU A 77 4.31 -12.04 0.52
C LEU A 77 4.40 -12.44 -0.96
N GLU A 78 3.57 -13.37 -1.39
CA GLU A 78 3.51 -13.78 -2.80
C GLU A 78 3.07 -12.62 -3.69
N TRP A 79 2.09 -11.83 -3.28
CA TRP A 79 1.66 -10.66 -4.05
C TRP A 79 2.72 -9.57 -4.05
N VAL A 80 3.40 -9.37 -2.92
CA VAL A 80 4.56 -8.46 -2.86
C VAL A 80 5.60 -8.88 -3.91
N ARG A 81 5.94 -10.16 -3.96
CA ARG A 81 6.92 -10.69 -4.90
C ARG A 81 6.49 -10.48 -6.36
N LYS A 82 5.23 -10.75 -6.65
CA LYS A 82 4.68 -10.57 -8.01
C LYS A 82 4.77 -9.10 -8.44
N GLY A 83 4.44 -8.18 -7.55
CA GLY A 83 4.54 -6.76 -7.83
C GLY A 83 5.98 -6.31 -8.06
N ARG A 84 6.90 -6.78 -7.23
CA ARG A 84 8.32 -6.46 -7.39
C ARG A 84 8.86 -6.97 -8.72
N ASN A 85 8.49 -8.18 -9.10
CA ASN A 85 8.95 -8.78 -10.35
C ASN A 85 8.45 -8.00 -11.58
N LYS A 86 7.23 -7.48 -11.53
CA LYS A 86 6.65 -6.71 -12.63
C LYS A 86 7.11 -5.26 -12.67
N ALA A 87 7.61 -4.74 -11.55
CA ALA A 87 8.02 -3.34 -11.46
C ALA A 87 9.24 -3.01 -12.32
N GLY A 88 10.09 -3.99 -12.57
CA GLY A 88 11.34 -3.73 -13.28
C GLY A 88 12.33 -2.96 -12.42
N ARG A 89 13.25 -2.25 -13.07
CA ARG A 89 14.34 -1.56 -12.38
C ARG A 89 13.94 -0.21 -11.79
N GLY A 90 12.83 0.39 -12.25
CA GLY A 90 12.41 1.69 -11.79
C GLY A 90 13.30 2.83 -12.27
N PRO A 91 13.12 4.03 -11.73
CA PRO A 91 13.91 5.18 -12.11
C PRO A 91 15.37 5.05 -11.68
N ARG A 92 16.26 5.68 -12.43
CA ARG A 92 17.71 5.62 -12.17
C ARG A 92 18.11 6.32 -10.86
N LYS A 93 17.32 7.29 -10.41
CA LYS A 93 17.58 8.01 -9.16
C LYS A 93 16.88 7.28 -8.03
N GLY A 94 17.64 6.90 -7.01
CA GLY A 94 17.15 6.22 -5.85
C GLY A 94 17.84 4.90 -5.64
N GLU A 95 17.64 4.32 -4.48
CA GLU A 95 18.22 3.03 -4.13
C GLU A 95 17.59 1.91 -4.93
N ALA A 96 18.42 1.02 -5.44
CA ALA A 96 17.95 -0.18 -6.10
C ALA A 96 17.07 -0.96 -5.14
N GLY A 97 15.90 -1.33 -5.59
CA GLY A 97 14.98 -2.09 -4.77
C GLY A 97 13.89 -1.26 -4.08
N VAL A 98 14.09 0.03 -3.86
CA VAL A 98 13.05 0.87 -3.25
C VAL A 98 11.81 0.90 -4.13
N TYR A 99 11.99 1.14 -5.41
CA TYR A 99 10.87 1.17 -6.36
C TYR A 99 10.14 -0.18 -6.41
N GLY A 100 10.91 -1.27 -6.46
CA GLY A 100 10.34 -2.62 -6.47
C GLY A 100 9.59 -2.94 -5.20
N LYS A 101 10.15 -2.60 -4.05
CA LYS A 101 9.48 -2.81 -2.75
C LYS A 101 8.20 -1.99 -2.67
N ALA A 102 8.24 -0.73 -3.09
CA ALA A 102 7.06 0.14 -3.08
C ALA A 102 5.96 -0.45 -3.96
N THR A 103 6.30 -0.88 -5.18
CA THR A 103 5.34 -1.49 -6.09
C THR A 103 4.77 -2.79 -5.51
N GLY A 104 5.63 -3.63 -4.92
CA GLY A 104 5.19 -4.87 -4.27
C GLY A 104 4.25 -4.60 -3.11
N PHE A 105 4.56 -3.61 -2.29
CA PHE A 105 3.70 -3.20 -1.18
C PHE A 105 2.34 -2.75 -1.69
N GLU A 106 2.32 -1.88 -2.70
CA GLU A 106 1.08 -1.40 -3.31
C GLU A 106 0.26 -2.53 -3.90
N THR A 107 0.92 -3.49 -4.56
CA THR A 107 0.25 -4.68 -5.12
C THR A 107 -0.48 -5.44 -4.03
N MET A 108 0.19 -5.69 -2.92
CA MET A 108 -0.40 -6.39 -1.78
C MET A 108 -1.56 -5.60 -1.18
N VAL A 109 -1.40 -4.29 -1.02
CA VAL A 109 -2.46 -3.42 -0.48
C VAL A 109 -3.69 -3.47 -1.38
N GLY A 110 -3.51 -3.34 -2.69
CA GLY A 110 -4.61 -3.41 -3.65
C GLY A 110 -5.32 -4.75 -3.62
N TRP A 111 -4.55 -5.84 -3.56
CA TRP A 111 -5.11 -7.18 -3.46
C TRP A 111 -5.93 -7.37 -2.18
N LEU A 112 -5.38 -6.94 -1.05
CA LEU A 112 -6.09 -7.05 0.24
C LEU A 112 -7.35 -6.19 0.26
N PHE A 113 -7.29 -5.00 -0.32
CA PHE A 113 -8.46 -4.13 -0.38
C PHE A 113 -9.64 -4.83 -1.04
N LEU A 114 -9.38 -5.56 -2.12
CA LEU A 114 -10.44 -6.28 -2.85
C LEU A 114 -10.78 -7.61 -2.21
N GLN A 115 -9.80 -8.33 -1.71
CA GLN A 115 -9.97 -9.72 -1.26
C GLN A 115 -10.31 -9.83 0.22
N ASN A 116 -9.69 -9.01 1.06
CA ASN A 116 -9.86 -9.11 2.51
C ASN A 116 -9.66 -7.75 3.18
N PRO A 117 -10.65 -6.85 3.10
CA PRO A 117 -10.52 -5.51 3.68
C PRO A 117 -10.25 -5.50 5.19
N SER A 118 -10.79 -6.49 5.92
CA SER A 118 -10.56 -6.60 7.36
C SER A 118 -9.08 -6.84 7.67
N ARG A 119 -8.44 -7.71 6.88
CA ARG A 119 -7.00 -7.97 7.03
C ARG A 119 -6.19 -6.72 6.68
N LEU A 120 -6.60 -5.98 5.65
CA LEU A 120 -5.94 -4.72 5.30
C LEU A 120 -6.02 -3.75 6.47
N ALA A 121 -7.18 -3.63 7.12
CA ALA A 121 -7.34 -2.76 8.28
C ALA A 121 -6.38 -3.16 9.42
N GLN A 122 -6.22 -4.46 9.67
CA GLN A 122 -5.26 -4.94 10.68
C GLN A 122 -3.83 -4.56 10.32
N LEU A 123 -3.47 -4.70 9.06
CA LEU A 123 -2.14 -4.39 8.56
C LEU A 123 -1.83 -2.90 8.71
N LEU A 124 -2.77 -2.05 8.33
CA LEU A 124 -2.61 -0.61 8.46
C LEU A 124 -2.51 -0.17 9.92
N ALA A 125 -3.30 -0.79 10.80
CA ALA A 125 -3.23 -0.53 12.24
C ALA A 125 -1.87 -0.93 12.81
N GLU A 126 -1.32 -2.05 12.36
CA GLU A 126 0.01 -2.51 12.79
C GLU A 126 1.10 -1.49 12.44
N LEU A 127 0.99 -0.87 11.28
CA LEU A 127 1.94 0.17 10.88
C LEU A 127 1.81 1.44 11.73
N GLU A 128 0.60 1.79 12.14
CA GLU A 128 0.36 2.95 13.00
C GLU A 128 0.91 2.73 14.41
N ASP A 129 0.74 1.54 14.95
CA ASP A 129 1.17 1.22 16.31
C ASP A 129 2.68 1.29 16.49
N ALA A 130 3.44 1.24 15.41
CA ALA A 130 4.89 1.30 15.45
C ALA A 130 5.42 2.73 15.51
N ASP A 131 4.54 3.72 15.35
CA ASP A 131 4.88 5.13 15.44
C ASP A 131 4.67 5.64 16.90
#